data_0334fdb7bec6ded1894ac042c6722cde
#
_entry.id   0334fdb7bec6ded1894ac042c6722cde
#
_cell.length_a   1.000
_cell.length_b   1.000
_cell.length_c   1.000
_cell.angle_alpha   90.00
_cell.angle_beta   90.00
_cell.angle_gamma   90.00
#
_symmetry.space_group_name_H-M   'P 1'
#
loop_
_entity.id
_entity.type
_entity.pdbx_description
1 polymer ?
#
loop_
_entity_poly.entity_id
_entity_poly.type
_entity_poly.pdbx_seq_one_letter_code
_entity_poly.pdbx_strand_id
1 'polypeptide(L)'
;MSIACYYYKWIADGTFELINDCLREEIRIAVGRAPEPSVAILDSQSVKTVSHGEERGYDTGKHVKGRKRHLLVDTLGLLLLVMVTAASAQDSDVGQELLIDVKAKTSRLKKVYADQGYKEWLVEWIATWQTFVLELVKKPADQKGFQVHPKRWIVERGFAWFGNYRRLSKDYERTTSSSEGMIRIASMHLMARRLAKLRQMSDS
;
A
#
# COMPACT_ATOMS: atom_id res chain seq x y z
N MET A 1 2.40 22.53 22.19
CA MET A 1 1.79 21.97 20.97
C MET A 1 1.34 20.54 21.30
N SER A 2 0.10 20.16 20.97
CA SER A 2 -0.43 18.83 21.32
C SER A 2 0.07 17.77 20.34
N ILE A 3 -0.01 16.47 20.72
CA ILE A 3 0.32 15.33 19.85
C ILE A 3 -0.50 15.39 18.55
N ALA A 4 -1.78 15.79 18.62
CA ALA A 4 -2.63 15.93 17.46
C ALA A 4 -2.10 16.99 16.46
N CYS A 5 -1.54 18.11 16.95
CA CYS A 5 -0.96 19.12 16.09
C CYS A 5 0.25 18.57 15.31
N TYR A 6 1.12 17.80 15.95
CA TYR A 6 2.25 17.14 15.26
C TYR A 6 1.76 16.12 14.26
N TYR A 7 0.75 15.34 14.59
CA TYR A 7 0.16 14.35 13.69
C TYR A 7 -0.30 14.95 12.36
N TYR A 8 -1.15 16.00 12.44
CA TYR A 8 -1.65 16.67 11.24
C TYR A 8 -0.56 17.45 10.49
N LYS A 9 0.39 18.06 11.22
CA LYS A 9 1.54 18.69 10.60
C LYS A 9 2.36 17.70 9.79
N TRP A 10 2.70 16.54 10.36
CA TRP A 10 3.53 15.53 9.69
C TRP A 10 2.83 14.81 8.54
N ILE A 11 1.50 14.80 8.50
CA ILE A 11 0.74 14.42 7.32
C ILE A 11 0.91 15.50 6.23
N ALA A 12 0.72 16.77 6.57
CA ALA A 12 0.69 17.86 5.62
C ALA A 12 2.07 18.16 5.00
N ASP A 13 3.16 18.03 5.78
CA ASP A 13 4.53 18.30 5.33
C ASP A 13 5.28 17.06 4.80
N GLY A 14 4.63 15.90 4.72
CA GLY A 14 5.22 14.67 4.20
C GLY A 14 6.22 13.96 5.14
N THR A 15 6.34 14.40 6.40
CA THR A 15 7.29 13.80 7.36
C THR A 15 7.07 12.30 7.55
N PHE A 16 5.81 11.83 7.67
CA PHE A 16 5.53 10.40 7.78
C PHE A 16 5.96 9.60 6.55
N GLU A 17 5.82 10.20 5.39
CA GLU A 17 6.24 9.59 4.13
C GLU A 17 7.75 9.45 4.05
N LEU A 18 8.48 10.52 4.40
CA LEU A 18 9.94 10.53 4.45
C LEU A 18 10.48 9.46 5.41
N ILE A 19 9.94 9.36 6.64
CA ILE A 19 10.37 8.36 7.63
C ILE A 19 10.09 6.94 7.10
N ASN A 20 8.91 6.73 6.49
CA ASN A 20 8.57 5.45 5.89
C ASN A 20 9.57 5.05 4.79
N ASP A 21 9.96 5.99 3.95
CA ASP A 21 10.90 5.78 2.85
C ASP A 21 12.31 5.45 3.38
N CYS A 22 12.81 6.21 4.36
CA CYS A 22 14.08 5.92 5.02
C CYS A 22 14.11 4.51 5.64
N LEU A 23 13.10 4.13 6.40
CA LEU A 23 13.02 2.80 7.01
C LEU A 23 12.95 1.67 5.98
N ARG A 24 12.24 1.88 4.87
CA ARG A 24 12.18 0.93 3.76
C ARG A 24 13.57 0.72 3.16
N GLU A 25 14.27 1.79 2.85
CA GLU A 25 15.61 1.74 2.25
C GLU A 25 16.62 1.05 3.18
N GLU A 26 16.64 1.40 4.45
CA GLU A 26 17.49 0.76 5.45
C GLU A 26 17.26 -0.76 5.55
N ILE A 27 16.00 -1.19 5.59
CA ILE A 27 15.67 -2.63 5.62
C ILE A 27 16.14 -3.31 4.34
N ARG A 28 15.92 -2.68 3.17
CA ARG A 28 16.34 -3.26 1.90
C ARG A 28 17.86 -3.44 1.84
N ILE A 29 18.60 -2.45 2.26
CA ILE A 29 20.08 -2.50 2.36
C ILE A 29 20.49 -3.61 3.34
N ALA A 30 19.89 -3.66 4.52
CA ALA A 30 20.21 -4.64 5.56
C ALA A 30 19.97 -6.11 5.10
N VAL A 31 19.09 -6.34 4.11
CA VAL A 31 18.87 -7.68 3.53
C VAL A 31 19.56 -7.86 2.17
N GLY A 32 20.55 -7.04 1.84
CA GLY A 32 21.36 -7.15 0.62
C GLY A 32 20.59 -6.75 -0.66
N ARG A 33 19.57 -5.89 -0.56
CA ARG A 33 18.82 -5.37 -1.69
C ARG A 33 19.22 -3.93 -1.99
N ALA A 34 19.03 -3.51 -3.24
CA ALA A 34 19.15 -2.10 -3.58
C ALA A 34 18.10 -1.26 -2.84
N PRO A 35 18.42 -0.02 -2.41
CA PRO A 35 17.50 0.84 -1.66
C PRO A 35 16.17 1.04 -2.39
N GLU A 36 16.22 1.33 -3.67
CA GLU A 36 15.02 1.42 -4.52
C GLU A 36 14.56 0.06 -5.05
N PRO A 37 13.26 -0.28 -5.00
CA PRO A 37 12.74 -1.50 -5.58
C PRO A 37 12.65 -1.43 -7.11
N SER A 38 12.84 -2.57 -7.77
CA SER A 38 12.58 -2.73 -9.20
C SER A 38 11.24 -3.38 -9.50
N VAL A 39 10.57 -3.91 -8.48
CA VAL A 39 9.27 -4.58 -8.57
C VAL A 39 8.39 -4.13 -7.43
N ALA A 40 7.13 -3.84 -7.72
CA ALA A 40 6.10 -3.51 -6.74
C ALA A 40 4.84 -4.36 -6.95
N ILE A 41 3.97 -4.38 -5.95
CA ILE A 41 2.69 -5.07 -5.95
C ILE A 41 1.62 -4.07 -5.52
N LEU A 42 0.59 -3.93 -6.34
CA LEU A 42 -0.55 -3.06 -6.13
C LEU A 42 -1.78 -3.91 -5.78
N ASP A 43 -2.48 -3.54 -4.72
CA ASP A 43 -3.76 -4.16 -4.34
C ASP A 43 -4.62 -3.21 -3.51
N SER A 44 -5.90 -3.52 -3.36
CA SER A 44 -6.86 -2.73 -2.61
C SER A 44 -7.66 -3.55 -1.59
N GLN A 45 -7.96 -2.93 -0.45
CA GLN A 45 -8.80 -3.50 0.59
C GLN A 45 -9.94 -2.55 0.96
N SER A 46 -11.18 -3.02 0.85
CA SER A 46 -12.34 -2.27 1.35
C SER A 46 -12.52 -2.51 2.85
N VAL A 47 -12.70 -1.44 3.61
CA VAL A 47 -12.85 -1.45 5.07
C VAL A 47 -14.07 -0.64 5.49
N LYS A 48 -14.76 -1.10 6.53
CA LYS A 48 -15.88 -0.35 7.13
C LYS A 48 -15.35 0.92 7.78
N THR A 49 -16.10 2.02 7.65
CA THR A 49 -15.84 3.28 8.37
C THR A 49 -16.82 3.47 9.51
N VAL A 50 -16.46 4.35 10.44
CA VAL A 50 -17.39 4.89 11.44
C VAL A 50 -18.32 5.94 10.81
N SER A 51 -19.41 6.30 11.53
CA SER A 51 -20.46 7.18 11.00
C SER A 51 -20.00 8.60 10.62
N HIS A 52 -18.91 9.07 11.21
CA HIS A 52 -18.40 10.44 11.06
C HIS A 52 -17.34 10.60 9.95
N GLY A 53 -16.97 9.52 9.25
CA GLY A 53 -15.97 9.58 8.16
C GLY A 53 -16.50 10.36 6.96
N GLU A 54 -15.70 11.32 6.50
CA GLU A 54 -15.87 11.96 5.19
C GLU A 54 -15.44 10.98 4.08
N GLU A 55 -15.80 11.25 2.83
CA GLU A 55 -15.39 10.44 1.67
C GLU A 55 -15.59 8.93 1.87
N ARG A 56 -16.81 8.51 2.03
CA ARG A 56 -17.18 7.10 2.13
C ARG A 56 -18.12 6.70 1.00
N GLY A 57 -18.02 5.45 0.56
CA GLY A 57 -18.84 4.89 -0.51
C GLY A 57 -19.28 3.46 -0.20
N TYR A 58 -19.86 2.81 -1.19
CA TYR A 58 -20.25 1.41 -1.11
C TYR A 58 -19.54 0.60 -2.20
N ASP A 59 -18.78 -0.39 -1.77
CA ASP A 59 -18.17 -1.38 -2.65
C ASP A 59 -19.21 -2.47 -2.93
N THR A 60 -19.77 -2.48 -4.12
CA THR A 60 -20.79 -3.45 -4.53
C THR A 60 -20.24 -4.87 -4.64
N GLY A 61 -18.99 -5.03 -5.05
CA GLY A 61 -18.35 -6.34 -5.20
C GLY A 61 -18.02 -7.03 -3.87
N LYS A 62 -17.63 -6.25 -2.87
CA LYS A 62 -17.26 -6.75 -1.53
C LYS A 62 -18.36 -6.54 -0.48
N HIS A 63 -19.47 -5.89 -0.85
CA HIS A 63 -20.58 -5.52 0.05
C HIS A 63 -20.14 -4.73 1.30
N VAL A 64 -19.19 -3.80 1.14
CA VAL A 64 -18.62 -3.00 2.22
C VAL A 64 -18.99 -1.53 2.04
N LYS A 65 -19.64 -0.93 3.04
CA LYS A 65 -19.85 0.51 3.13
C LYS A 65 -18.70 1.13 3.92
N GLY A 66 -17.90 1.97 3.29
CA GLY A 66 -16.74 2.58 3.94
C GLY A 66 -15.74 3.19 2.97
N ARG A 67 -14.48 2.87 3.17
CA ARG A 67 -13.34 3.32 2.38
C ARG A 67 -12.59 2.16 1.75
N LYS A 68 -11.79 2.48 0.75
CA LYS A 68 -10.87 1.55 0.11
C LYS A 68 -9.44 2.02 0.36
N ARG A 69 -8.59 1.12 0.82
CA ARG A 69 -7.15 1.33 1.04
C ARG A 69 -6.41 0.72 -0.13
N HIS A 70 -5.74 1.54 -0.90
CA HIS A 70 -4.90 1.09 -2.02
C HIS A 70 -3.45 1.13 -1.54
N LEU A 71 -2.76 0.01 -1.64
CA LEU A 71 -1.37 -0.12 -1.21
C LEU A 71 -0.50 -0.50 -2.41
N LEU A 72 0.60 0.21 -2.55
CA LEU A 72 1.72 -0.21 -3.38
C LEU A 72 2.86 -0.60 -2.45
N VAL A 73 3.29 -1.86 -2.53
CA VAL A 73 4.38 -2.39 -1.69
C VAL A 73 5.48 -2.99 -2.57
N ASP A 74 6.69 -3.09 -2.03
CA ASP A 74 7.77 -3.81 -2.70
C ASP A 74 7.69 -5.34 -2.49
N THR A 75 8.64 -6.08 -3.06
CA THR A 75 8.72 -7.55 -2.93
C THR A 75 9.01 -8.06 -1.52
N LEU A 76 9.40 -7.19 -0.59
CA LEU A 76 9.57 -7.49 0.83
C LEU A 76 8.31 -7.17 1.65
N GLY A 77 7.28 -6.60 1.02
CA GLY A 77 6.05 -6.14 1.64
C GLY A 77 6.18 -4.78 2.32
N LEU A 78 7.21 -4.01 1.99
CA LEU A 78 7.43 -2.68 2.54
C LEU A 78 6.65 -1.64 1.76
N LEU A 79 5.98 -0.74 2.46
CA LEU A 79 5.10 0.27 1.87
C LEU A 79 5.89 1.26 1.00
N LEU A 80 5.46 1.45 -0.24
CA LEU A 80 5.92 2.49 -1.16
C LEU A 80 4.95 3.68 -1.14
N LEU A 81 3.68 3.39 -1.43
CA LEU A 81 2.61 4.38 -1.47
C LEU A 81 1.34 3.81 -0.85
N VAL A 82 0.52 4.70 -0.33
CA VAL A 82 -0.83 4.41 0.12
C VAL A 82 -1.75 5.54 -0.31
N MET A 83 -2.95 5.18 -0.76
CA MET A 83 -4.04 6.09 -1.03
C MET A 83 -5.33 5.52 -0.44
N VAL A 84 -6.13 6.38 0.18
CA VAL A 84 -7.41 6.00 0.77
C VAL A 84 -8.52 6.79 0.08
N THR A 85 -9.52 6.08 -0.41
CA THR A 85 -10.64 6.66 -1.15
C THR A 85 -11.98 6.18 -0.60
N ALA A 86 -13.09 6.74 -1.09
CA ALA A 86 -14.40 6.13 -0.90
C ALA A 86 -14.41 4.70 -1.44
N ALA A 87 -15.10 3.77 -0.78
CA ALA A 87 -15.16 2.37 -1.22
C ALA A 87 -15.81 2.17 -2.60
N SER A 88 -16.54 3.16 -3.10
CA SER A 88 -17.11 3.20 -4.45
C SER A 88 -16.12 3.55 -5.56
N ALA A 89 -14.90 4.05 -5.21
CA ALA A 89 -13.89 4.39 -6.20
C ALA A 89 -13.44 3.14 -6.97
N GLN A 90 -13.16 3.31 -8.26
CA GLN A 90 -12.68 2.23 -9.10
C GLN A 90 -11.20 1.98 -8.88
N ASP A 91 -10.81 0.72 -8.72
CA ASP A 91 -9.42 0.35 -8.44
C ASP A 91 -8.45 0.82 -9.52
N SER A 92 -8.87 0.80 -10.80
CA SER A 92 -8.02 1.20 -11.92
C SER A 92 -7.74 2.69 -11.95
N ASP A 93 -8.71 3.54 -11.62
CA ASP A 93 -8.53 5.00 -11.63
C ASP A 93 -7.56 5.42 -10.53
N VAL A 94 -7.76 4.89 -9.31
CA VAL A 94 -6.85 5.13 -8.18
C VAL A 94 -5.48 4.49 -8.42
N GLY A 95 -5.45 3.32 -9.05
CA GLY A 95 -4.21 2.65 -9.46
C GLY A 95 -3.39 3.52 -10.41
N GLN A 96 -4.04 4.22 -11.35
CA GLN A 96 -3.37 5.14 -12.25
C GLN A 96 -2.68 6.28 -11.49
N GLU A 97 -3.36 6.91 -10.54
CA GLU A 97 -2.78 7.98 -9.71
C GLU A 97 -1.57 7.49 -8.93
N LEU A 98 -1.70 6.35 -8.22
CA LEU A 98 -0.58 5.74 -7.48
C LEU A 98 0.62 5.38 -8.39
N LEU A 99 0.35 4.93 -9.62
CA LEU A 99 1.40 4.54 -10.54
C LEU A 99 2.08 5.74 -11.23
N ILE A 100 1.42 6.90 -11.28
CA ILE A 100 2.07 8.19 -11.61
C ILE A 100 3.03 8.59 -10.49
N ASP A 101 2.56 8.59 -9.26
CA ASP A 101 3.32 9.06 -8.10
C ASP A 101 4.54 8.19 -7.80
N VAL A 102 4.45 6.87 -8.00
CA VAL A 102 5.56 5.95 -7.71
C VAL A 102 6.78 6.22 -8.57
N LYS A 103 6.61 6.74 -9.78
CA LYS A 103 7.72 7.07 -10.68
C LYS A 103 8.61 8.18 -10.10
N ALA A 104 8.01 9.14 -9.41
CA ALA A 104 8.76 10.20 -8.73
C ALA A 104 9.58 9.65 -7.53
N LYS A 105 9.14 8.53 -6.94
CA LYS A 105 9.78 7.90 -5.77
C LYS A 105 10.83 6.86 -6.11
N THR A 106 10.73 6.21 -7.24
CA THR A 106 11.68 5.15 -7.62
C THR A 106 11.92 5.10 -9.12
N SER A 107 13.15 5.49 -9.48
CA SER A 107 13.62 5.46 -10.87
C SER A 107 13.87 4.04 -11.39
N ARG A 108 14.13 3.09 -10.48
CA ARG A 108 14.45 1.69 -10.78
C ARG A 108 13.25 0.79 -11.06
N LEU A 109 12.02 1.28 -10.88
CA LEU A 109 10.83 0.46 -11.07
C LEU A 109 10.75 -0.06 -12.51
N LYS A 110 10.67 -1.37 -12.67
CA LYS A 110 10.57 -2.08 -13.96
C LYS A 110 9.25 -2.80 -14.13
N LYS A 111 8.61 -3.20 -13.02
CA LYS A 111 7.39 -4.00 -13.06
C LYS A 111 6.51 -3.77 -11.85
N VAL A 112 5.22 -3.70 -12.09
CA VAL A 112 4.19 -3.71 -11.05
C VAL A 112 3.26 -4.91 -11.30
N TYR A 113 2.92 -5.64 -10.26
CA TYR A 113 1.89 -6.68 -10.28
C TYR A 113 0.62 -6.15 -9.66
N ALA A 114 -0.52 -6.40 -10.30
CA ALA A 114 -1.85 -6.10 -9.75
C ALA A 114 -2.80 -7.27 -10.01
N ASP A 115 -3.96 -7.30 -9.35
CA ASP A 115 -4.97 -8.30 -9.60
C ASP A 115 -5.86 -7.97 -10.82
N GLN A 116 -6.77 -8.88 -11.16
CA GLN A 116 -7.72 -8.69 -12.27
C GLN A 116 -8.82 -7.63 -11.98
N GLY A 117 -8.89 -7.09 -10.78
CA GLY A 117 -9.76 -5.95 -10.46
C GLY A 117 -9.32 -4.67 -11.18
N TYR A 118 -8.04 -4.62 -11.56
CA TYR A 118 -7.49 -3.56 -12.40
C TYR A 118 -7.77 -3.87 -13.88
N LYS A 119 -8.29 -2.89 -14.61
CA LYS A 119 -8.74 -3.07 -16.00
C LYS A 119 -7.58 -3.04 -16.99
N GLU A 120 -7.77 -3.70 -18.14
CA GLU A 120 -6.74 -3.77 -19.20
C GLU A 120 -6.36 -2.41 -19.77
N TRP A 121 -7.27 -1.44 -19.82
CA TRP A 121 -6.95 -0.08 -20.26
C TRP A 121 -5.81 0.56 -19.44
N LEU A 122 -5.71 0.23 -18.13
CA LEU A 122 -4.62 0.73 -17.30
C LEU A 122 -3.27 0.12 -17.72
N VAL A 123 -3.25 -1.13 -18.15
CA VAL A 123 -2.04 -1.78 -18.68
C VAL A 123 -1.57 -1.07 -19.94
N GLU A 124 -2.48 -0.79 -20.86
CA GLU A 124 -2.19 -0.07 -22.11
C GLU A 124 -1.71 1.35 -21.84
N TRP A 125 -2.37 2.04 -20.91
CA TRP A 125 -1.98 3.39 -20.50
C TRP A 125 -0.57 3.40 -19.89
N ILE A 126 -0.25 2.46 -18.99
CA ILE A 126 1.09 2.33 -18.39
C ILE A 126 2.13 2.04 -19.48
N ALA A 127 1.85 1.15 -20.41
CA ALA A 127 2.77 0.81 -21.50
C ALA A 127 3.09 2.03 -22.40
N THR A 128 2.15 2.98 -22.51
CA THR A 128 2.31 4.18 -23.31
C THR A 128 3.08 5.29 -22.58
N TRP A 129 2.79 5.47 -21.29
CA TRP A 129 3.22 6.68 -20.56
C TRP A 129 4.27 6.43 -19.49
N GLN A 130 4.57 5.16 -19.15
CA GLN A 130 5.49 4.81 -18.08
C GLN A 130 6.69 3.99 -18.61
N THR A 131 7.74 3.93 -17.79
CA THR A 131 8.98 3.18 -18.11
C THR A 131 9.01 1.78 -17.50
N PHE A 132 7.91 1.37 -16.86
CA PHE A 132 7.73 0.05 -16.25
C PHE A 132 6.50 -0.64 -16.82
N VAL A 133 6.36 -1.93 -16.58
CA VAL A 133 5.24 -2.75 -17.05
C VAL A 133 4.28 -3.02 -15.91
N LEU A 134 2.97 -2.89 -16.16
CA LEU A 134 1.92 -3.40 -15.29
C LEU A 134 1.49 -4.79 -15.76
N GLU A 135 1.60 -5.79 -14.91
CA GLU A 135 1.18 -7.17 -15.18
C GLU A 135 0.00 -7.55 -14.30
N LEU A 136 -1.12 -7.87 -14.93
CA LEU A 136 -2.30 -8.37 -14.22
C LEU A 136 -2.13 -9.88 -13.96
N VAL A 137 -2.13 -10.26 -12.69
CA VAL A 137 -2.02 -11.65 -12.27
C VAL A 137 -3.37 -12.34 -12.45
N LYS A 138 -3.49 -13.18 -13.47
CA LYS A 138 -4.72 -13.94 -13.77
C LYS A 138 -4.85 -15.15 -12.83
N LYS A 139 -6.09 -15.40 -12.38
CA LYS A 139 -6.43 -16.69 -11.78
C LYS A 139 -6.43 -17.74 -12.89
N PRO A 140 -5.73 -18.88 -12.77
CA PRO A 140 -5.89 -19.97 -13.72
C PRO A 140 -7.34 -20.43 -13.80
N ALA A 141 -7.87 -20.61 -15.02
CA ALA A 141 -9.29 -20.90 -15.26
C ALA A 141 -9.78 -22.22 -14.63
N ASP A 142 -8.88 -23.18 -14.39
CA ASP A 142 -9.21 -24.52 -13.90
C ASP A 142 -9.00 -24.73 -12.39
N GLN A 143 -8.75 -23.66 -11.63
CA GLN A 143 -8.43 -23.81 -10.20
C GLN A 143 -9.67 -23.90 -9.31
N LYS A 144 -9.91 -25.11 -8.80
CA LYS A 144 -10.78 -25.35 -7.63
C LYS A 144 -9.92 -25.27 -6.35
N GLY A 145 -10.28 -24.36 -5.41
CA GLY A 145 -9.64 -24.22 -4.11
C GLY A 145 -8.75 -22.98 -3.95
N PHE A 146 -8.28 -22.76 -2.71
CA PHE A 146 -7.40 -21.65 -2.35
C PHE A 146 -5.97 -21.93 -2.83
N GLN A 147 -5.44 -21.10 -3.72
CA GLN A 147 -4.02 -21.10 -4.06
C GLN A 147 -3.43 -19.71 -3.86
N VAL A 148 -2.23 -19.69 -3.30
CA VAL A 148 -1.44 -18.46 -3.12
C VAL A 148 -0.95 -17.99 -4.48
N HIS A 149 -1.51 -16.89 -4.98
CA HIS A 149 -1.03 -16.29 -6.22
C HIS A 149 0.40 -15.76 -6.05
N PRO A 150 1.32 -16.08 -6.98
CA PRO A 150 2.68 -15.57 -6.91
C PRO A 150 2.67 -14.04 -6.72
N LYS A 151 3.35 -13.59 -5.66
CA LYS A 151 3.54 -12.17 -5.28
C LYS A 151 2.33 -11.44 -4.68
N ARG A 152 1.07 -11.75 -5.02
CA ARG A 152 -0.10 -11.10 -4.37
C ARG A 152 -0.16 -11.31 -2.87
N TRP A 153 0.18 -12.49 -2.38
CA TRP A 153 0.22 -12.79 -0.95
C TRP A 153 1.07 -11.79 -0.14
N ILE A 154 2.00 -11.09 -0.79
CA ILE A 154 2.89 -10.11 -0.15
C ILE A 154 2.09 -8.90 0.33
N VAL A 155 1.26 -8.32 -0.52
CA VAL A 155 0.42 -7.17 -0.16
C VAL A 155 -0.77 -7.61 0.70
N GLU A 156 -1.36 -8.78 0.45
CA GLU A 156 -2.41 -9.39 1.27
C GLU A 156 -1.93 -9.59 2.72
N ARG A 157 -0.69 -10.06 2.90
CA ARG A 157 -0.04 -10.14 4.21
C ARG A 157 0.13 -8.76 4.86
N GLY A 158 0.42 -7.73 4.09
CA GLY A 158 0.47 -6.34 4.56
C GLY A 158 -0.87 -5.90 5.15
N PHE A 159 -1.97 -6.14 4.45
CA PHE A 159 -3.31 -5.86 4.95
C PHE A 159 -3.63 -6.66 6.22
N ALA A 160 -3.25 -7.95 6.29
CA ALA A 160 -3.45 -8.77 7.47
C ALA A 160 -2.67 -8.22 8.69
N TRP A 161 -1.44 -7.76 8.50
CA TRP A 161 -0.68 -7.12 9.57
C TRP A 161 -1.31 -5.82 10.05
N PHE A 162 -1.81 -4.99 9.14
CA PHE A 162 -2.54 -3.76 9.51
C PHE A 162 -3.82 -4.06 10.29
N GLY A 163 -4.51 -5.18 10.00
CA GLY A 163 -5.68 -5.64 10.75
C GLY A 163 -5.43 -5.90 12.23
N ASN A 164 -4.19 -6.19 12.63
CA ASN A 164 -3.79 -6.35 14.03
C ASN A 164 -3.70 -5.03 14.80
N TYR A 165 -3.68 -3.89 14.11
CA TYR A 165 -3.73 -2.58 14.74
C TYR A 165 -5.18 -2.18 15.00
N ARG A 166 -5.55 -1.97 16.27
CA ARG A 166 -6.91 -1.62 16.67
C ARG A 166 -7.51 -0.46 15.84
N ARG A 167 -6.72 0.56 15.53
CA ARG A 167 -7.17 1.71 14.72
C ARG A 167 -7.30 1.41 13.22
N LEU A 168 -6.78 0.29 12.75
CA LEU A 168 -6.87 -0.12 11.35
C LEU A 168 -7.82 -1.31 11.13
N SER A 169 -8.38 -1.91 12.20
CA SER A 169 -9.39 -2.97 12.10
C SER A 169 -10.68 -2.50 11.40
N LYS A 170 -10.98 -1.21 11.53
CA LYS A 170 -11.92 -0.42 10.72
C LYS A 170 -11.23 0.90 10.39
N ASP A 171 -11.85 1.73 9.57
CA ASP A 171 -11.40 3.10 9.39
C ASP A 171 -12.14 4.02 10.39
N TYR A 172 -11.40 4.53 11.37
CA TYR A 172 -11.93 5.41 12.42
C TYR A 172 -11.61 6.89 12.14
N GLU A 173 -10.90 7.18 11.06
CA GLU A 173 -10.43 8.51 10.77
C GLU A 173 -11.52 9.36 10.09
N ARG A 174 -11.49 10.67 10.36
CA ARG A 174 -12.45 11.59 9.77
C ARG A 174 -12.16 11.79 8.28
N THR A 175 -10.90 12.02 7.90
CA THR A 175 -10.46 12.27 6.52
C THR A 175 -9.67 11.10 5.96
N THR A 176 -9.58 10.99 4.64
CA THR A 176 -8.76 10.00 3.94
C THR A 176 -7.28 10.21 4.23
N SER A 177 -6.80 11.46 4.25
CA SER A 177 -5.41 11.81 4.59
C SER A 177 -5.01 11.38 5.99
N SER A 178 -5.93 11.51 6.98
CA SER A 178 -5.69 10.98 8.33
C SER A 178 -5.62 9.45 8.33
N SER A 179 -6.45 8.77 7.54
CA SER A 179 -6.39 7.32 7.40
C SER A 179 -5.04 6.86 6.79
N GLU A 180 -4.55 7.54 5.76
CA GLU A 180 -3.23 7.29 5.19
C GLU A 180 -2.10 7.49 6.20
N GLY A 181 -2.16 8.58 6.98
CA GLY A 181 -1.22 8.84 8.07
C GLY A 181 -1.17 7.68 9.08
N MET A 182 -2.32 7.14 9.47
CA MET A 182 -2.38 5.97 10.37
C MET A 182 -1.79 4.70 9.76
N ILE A 183 -1.99 4.48 8.46
CA ILE A 183 -1.39 3.36 7.74
C ILE A 183 0.14 3.51 7.68
N ARG A 184 0.64 4.74 7.39
CA ARG A 184 2.08 5.02 7.40
C ARG A 184 2.70 4.79 8.79
N ILE A 185 2.04 5.23 9.88
CA ILE A 185 2.50 4.98 11.26
C ILE A 185 2.58 3.47 11.54
N ALA A 186 1.56 2.71 11.18
CA ALA A 186 1.58 1.26 11.36
C ALA A 186 2.69 0.59 10.54
N SER A 187 2.90 1.04 9.30
CA SER A 187 4.00 0.60 8.44
C SER A 187 5.37 0.88 9.07
N MET A 188 5.58 2.11 9.54
CA MET A 188 6.82 2.51 10.22
C MET A 188 7.09 1.67 11.47
N HIS A 189 6.07 1.39 12.29
CA HIS A 189 6.21 0.52 13.46
C HIS A 189 6.63 -0.91 13.07
N LEU A 190 6.01 -1.50 12.05
CA LEU A 190 6.39 -2.83 11.54
C LEU A 190 7.82 -2.84 11.01
N MET A 191 8.19 -1.80 10.24
CA MET A 191 9.53 -1.68 9.68
C MET A 191 10.60 -1.44 10.74
N ALA A 192 10.35 -0.59 11.72
CA ALA A 192 11.29 -0.35 12.84
C ALA A 192 11.55 -1.63 13.63
N ARG A 193 10.52 -2.42 13.94
CA ARG A 193 10.68 -3.73 14.60
C ARG A 193 11.46 -4.72 13.75
N ARG A 194 11.25 -4.72 12.45
CA ARG A 194 11.99 -5.59 11.52
C ARG A 194 13.47 -5.19 11.46
N LEU A 195 13.75 -3.90 11.34
CA LEU A 195 15.12 -3.37 11.29
C LEU A 195 15.88 -3.67 12.59
N ALA A 196 15.24 -3.50 13.76
CA ALA A 196 15.84 -3.84 15.04
C ALA A 196 16.24 -5.32 15.12
N LYS A 197 15.39 -6.23 14.64
CA LYS A 197 15.73 -7.66 14.58
C LYS A 197 16.90 -7.95 13.63
N LEU A 198 16.93 -7.32 12.46
CA LEU A 198 18.02 -7.52 11.49
C LEU A 198 19.37 -7.07 12.06
N ARG A 199 19.40 -5.94 12.78
CA ARG A 199 20.64 -5.45 13.44
C ARG A 199 21.13 -6.40 14.54
N GLN A 200 20.23 -6.91 15.39
CA GLN A 200 20.58 -7.89 16.41
C GLN A 200 21.18 -9.19 15.83
N MET A 201 20.72 -9.60 14.64
CA MET A 201 21.24 -10.80 13.96
C MET A 201 22.59 -10.57 13.26
N SER A 202 22.95 -9.32 12.97
CA SER A 202 24.26 -8.98 12.38
C SER A 202 25.35 -8.82 13.44
N ASP A 203 24.97 -8.58 14.71
CA ASP A 203 25.88 -8.36 15.84
C ASP A 203 26.15 -9.66 16.64
N SER A 204 25.48 -10.76 16.27
CA SER A 204 25.62 -12.10 16.82
C SER A 204 26.41 -13.03 15.89
#